data_371856d2b1b0d8a9ab0d5f2575f850e5
#
_entry.id   371856d2b1b0d8a9ab0d5f2575f850e5
#
_cell.length_a   1.000
_cell.length_b   1.000
_cell.length_c   1.000
_cell.angle_alpha   90.00
_cell.angle_beta   90.00
_cell.angle_gamma   90.00
#
_symmetry.space_group_name_H-M   'P 1'
#
loop_
_entity.id
_entity.type
_entity.pdbx_description
1 polymer ?
#
loop_
_entity_poly.entity_id
_entity_poly.type
_entity_poly.pdbx_seq_one_letter_code
_entity_poly.pdbx_strand_id
1 'polypeptide(L)'
;HFGYVARFDVRSYYSSMDHQIILNLLRQYQATPAVISIVSEYLSFPDHNKSGKGMVAGGALSPLIGALYLMPLDKLMEDLQATTGIRYQRYMDDYVIFAPTRHKLRKAIKLMYAVLDDLKVEVHPKKRFIGTTRRGFDFLGYWLEPHRPLMPSQVSLTRLIDRSRQLLERTASITRLRQYVR
;
A
#
# COMPACT_ATOMS: atom_id res chain seq x y z
N HIS A 1 -5.17 -16.01 -17.86
CA HIS A 1 -5.59 -16.65 -16.60
C HIS A 1 -4.45 -16.63 -15.57
N PHE A 2 -4.71 -16.11 -14.37
CA PHE A 2 -3.72 -16.05 -13.29
C PHE A 2 -4.06 -17.09 -12.21
N GLY A 3 -3.21 -18.11 -12.08
CA GLY A 3 -3.42 -19.18 -11.11
C GLY A 3 -2.91 -18.84 -9.70
N TYR A 4 -2.02 -17.86 -9.59
CA TYR A 4 -1.33 -17.52 -8.36
C TYR A 4 -1.41 -16.03 -8.07
N VAL A 5 -1.43 -15.69 -6.79
CA VAL A 5 -1.52 -14.31 -6.31
C VAL A 5 -0.66 -14.12 -5.05
N ALA A 6 -0.07 -12.95 -4.93
CA ALA A 6 0.53 -12.48 -3.69
C ALA A 6 0.02 -11.07 -3.40
N ARG A 7 -0.39 -10.82 -2.14
CA ARG A 7 -0.80 -9.52 -1.63
C ARG A 7 0.11 -9.13 -0.49
N PHE A 8 0.47 -7.86 -0.45
CA PHE A 8 1.33 -7.30 0.58
C PHE A 8 0.86 -5.91 1.00
N ASP A 9 1.25 -5.51 2.20
CA ASP A 9 1.05 -4.20 2.83
C ASP A 9 2.41 -3.80 3.41
N VAL A 10 2.82 -2.56 3.25
CA VAL A 10 4.08 -2.05 3.82
C VAL A 10 3.86 -1.69 5.28
N ARG A 11 4.73 -2.19 6.13
CA ARG A 11 4.66 -1.94 7.58
C ARG A 11 4.97 -0.48 7.89
N SER A 12 4.04 0.17 8.61
CA SER A 12 4.24 1.55 9.10
C SER A 12 4.76 2.50 8.01
N TYR A 13 4.15 2.45 6.83
CA TYR A 13 4.66 3.03 5.59
C TYR A 13 5.20 4.46 5.75
N TYR A 14 4.34 5.40 6.14
CA TYR A 14 4.74 6.80 6.28
C TYR A 14 5.82 7.04 7.33
N SER A 15 5.79 6.32 8.44
CA SER A 15 6.78 6.46 9.51
C SER A 15 8.12 5.75 9.24
N SER A 16 8.18 4.89 8.21
CA SER A 16 9.42 4.18 7.82
C SER A 16 10.20 4.88 6.71
N MET A 17 9.62 5.86 6.02
CA MET A 17 10.24 6.52 4.88
C MET A 17 11.51 7.28 5.29
N ASP A 18 12.61 7.01 4.57
CA ASP A 18 13.89 7.68 4.76
C ASP A 18 13.91 8.98 3.95
N HIS A 19 14.18 10.12 4.61
CA HIS A 19 14.15 11.43 3.98
C HIS A 19 15.19 11.56 2.86
N GLN A 20 16.37 10.95 3.04
CA GLN A 20 17.42 11.01 2.03
C GLN A 20 17.01 10.26 0.76
N ILE A 21 16.31 9.12 0.91
CA ILE A 21 15.78 8.38 -0.24
C ILE A 21 14.74 9.22 -0.97
N ILE A 22 13.81 9.89 -0.26
CA ILE A 22 12.82 10.79 -0.88
C ILE A 22 13.51 11.86 -1.71
N LEU A 23 14.48 12.57 -1.12
CA LEU A 23 15.20 13.65 -1.80
C LEU A 23 16.01 13.14 -3.00
N ASN A 24 16.60 11.95 -2.90
CA ASN A 24 17.32 11.32 -4.02
C ASN A 24 16.37 10.93 -5.16
N LEU A 25 15.19 10.38 -4.84
CA LEU A 25 14.16 10.07 -5.84
C LEU A 25 13.70 11.33 -6.56
N LEU A 26 13.42 12.44 -5.82
CA LEU A 26 13.07 13.71 -6.43
C LEU A 26 14.12 14.19 -7.43
N ARG A 27 15.42 14.11 -7.09
CA ARG A 27 16.51 14.46 -8.00
C ARG A 27 16.56 13.53 -9.22
N GLN A 28 16.43 12.23 -9.00
CA GLN A 28 16.41 11.21 -10.06
C GLN A 28 15.28 11.45 -11.06
N TYR A 29 14.12 11.87 -10.58
CA TYR A 29 12.97 12.21 -11.43
C TYR A 29 12.96 13.69 -11.87
N GLN A 30 14.10 14.38 -11.77
CA GLN A 30 14.32 15.73 -12.28
C GLN A 30 13.37 16.79 -11.71
N ALA A 31 12.97 16.64 -10.45
CA ALA A 31 12.20 17.66 -9.75
C ALA A 31 12.99 18.97 -9.68
N THR A 32 12.31 20.11 -9.83
CA THR A 32 12.95 21.42 -9.77
C THR A 32 13.50 21.69 -8.35
N PRO A 33 14.55 22.54 -8.22
CA PRO A 33 15.09 22.90 -6.90
C PRO A 33 14.02 23.45 -5.94
N ALA A 34 13.03 24.18 -6.47
CA ALA A 34 11.92 24.71 -5.67
C ALA A 34 11.08 23.57 -5.06
N VAL A 35 10.76 22.52 -5.84
CA VAL A 35 10.03 21.34 -5.34
C VAL A 35 10.84 20.60 -4.29
N ILE A 36 12.13 20.41 -4.52
CA ILE A 36 13.02 19.74 -3.55
C ILE A 36 13.07 20.53 -2.25
N SER A 37 13.15 21.86 -2.30
CA SER A 37 13.15 22.72 -1.12
C SER A 37 11.84 22.60 -0.33
N ILE A 38 10.69 22.70 -0.98
CA ILE A 38 9.37 22.55 -0.36
C ILE A 38 9.22 21.19 0.33
N VAL A 39 9.61 20.11 -0.36
CA VAL A 39 9.55 18.76 0.23
C VAL A 39 10.52 18.61 1.39
N SER A 40 11.74 19.16 1.28
CA SER A 40 12.72 19.13 2.38
C SER A 40 12.19 19.86 3.62
N GLU A 41 11.55 21.02 3.44
CA GLU A 41 10.90 21.75 4.53
C GLU A 41 9.75 20.95 5.11
N TYR A 42 8.88 20.38 4.27
CA TYR A 42 7.79 19.50 4.73
C TYR A 42 8.26 18.32 5.56
N LEU A 43 9.36 17.67 5.18
CA LEU A 43 9.97 16.56 5.91
C LEU A 43 10.63 16.98 7.21
N SER A 44 10.97 18.28 7.39
CA SER A 44 11.54 18.82 8.63
C SER A 44 10.51 19.06 9.73
N PHE A 45 9.21 19.08 9.40
CA PHE A 45 8.17 19.17 10.42
C PHE A 45 8.22 17.92 11.31
N PRO A 46 8.35 18.09 12.64
CA PRO A 46 8.55 16.96 13.51
C PRO A 46 7.34 16.04 13.56
N ASP A 47 7.49 14.87 12.99
CA ASP A 47 6.70 13.72 13.41
C ASP A 47 7.50 13.04 14.54
N HIS A 48 6.95 13.08 15.66
CA HIS A 48 7.36 12.90 17.05
C HIS A 48 8.59 12.09 17.45
N ASN A 49 9.40 11.44 16.62
CA ASN A 49 10.46 10.61 17.20
C ASN A 49 11.73 10.29 16.40
N LYS A 50 11.91 10.67 15.14
CA LYS A 50 13.09 10.18 14.39
C LYS A 50 13.69 11.24 13.47
N SER A 51 14.88 11.72 13.80
CA SER A 51 15.70 12.51 12.87
C SER A 51 15.93 11.74 11.56
N GLY A 52 15.51 12.32 10.42
CA GLY A 52 15.78 11.79 9.08
C GLY A 52 14.85 10.68 8.59
N LYS A 53 13.78 10.33 9.33
CA LYS A 53 12.79 9.31 8.93
C LYS A 53 11.37 9.72 9.28
N GLY A 54 10.45 9.23 8.45
CA GLY A 54 9.02 9.39 8.67
C GLY A 54 8.48 10.73 8.17
N MET A 55 7.17 10.75 7.95
CA MET A 55 6.42 11.96 7.66
C MET A 55 5.02 11.85 8.22
N VAL A 56 4.37 13.01 8.41
CA VAL A 56 3.02 13.10 8.98
C VAL A 56 2.01 12.31 8.14
N ALA A 57 1.41 11.28 8.73
CA ALA A 57 0.30 10.58 8.11
C ALA A 57 -0.92 11.50 7.98
N GLY A 58 -1.49 11.61 6.77
CA GLY A 58 -2.63 12.49 6.50
C GLY A 58 -2.27 13.96 6.18
N GLY A 59 -1.00 14.30 6.09
CA GLY A 59 -0.55 15.59 5.59
C GLY A 59 -0.83 15.76 4.09
N ALA A 60 -0.96 17.00 3.62
CA ALA A 60 -1.34 17.31 2.24
C ALA A 60 -0.41 16.71 1.17
N LEU A 61 0.90 16.63 1.44
CA LEU A 61 1.89 16.07 0.51
C LEU A 61 2.14 14.56 0.72
N SER A 62 1.66 13.99 1.83
CA SER A 62 1.97 12.60 2.17
C SER A 62 1.54 11.59 1.10
N PRO A 63 0.35 11.67 0.47
CA PRO A 63 -0.01 10.76 -0.60
C PRO A 63 0.91 10.84 -1.82
N LEU A 64 1.31 12.06 -2.20
CA LEU A 64 2.20 12.28 -3.35
C LEU A 64 3.61 11.72 -3.08
N ILE A 65 4.18 12.05 -1.92
CA ILE A 65 5.50 11.56 -1.51
C ILE A 65 5.46 10.03 -1.33
N GLY A 66 4.37 9.50 -0.77
CA GLY A 66 4.16 8.07 -0.68
C GLY A 66 4.09 7.38 -2.04
N ALA A 67 3.40 7.97 -3.01
CA ALA A 67 3.40 7.44 -4.36
C ALA A 67 4.80 7.44 -4.98
N LEU A 68 5.55 8.53 -4.84
CA LEU A 68 6.93 8.67 -5.32
C LEU A 68 7.87 7.64 -4.69
N TYR A 69 7.75 7.39 -3.40
CA TYR A 69 8.67 6.50 -2.68
C TYR A 69 8.69 5.06 -3.21
N LEU A 70 7.56 4.55 -3.67
CA LEU A 70 7.44 3.22 -4.26
C LEU A 70 7.53 3.20 -5.79
N MET A 71 7.81 4.32 -6.46
CA MET A 71 8.01 4.34 -7.92
C MET A 71 9.11 3.38 -8.41
N PRO A 72 10.25 3.15 -7.72
CA PRO A 72 11.21 2.14 -8.13
C PRO A 72 10.62 0.72 -8.16
N LEU A 73 9.72 0.40 -7.22
CA LEU A 73 8.99 -0.86 -7.23
C LEU A 73 8.01 -0.93 -8.40
N ASP A 74 7.25 0.14 -8.65
CA ASP A 74 6.30 0.18 -9.77
C ASP A 74 7.02 -0.05 -11.10
N LYS A 75 8.13 0.64 -11.33
CA LYS A 75 8.94 0.50 -12.55
C LYS A 75 9.45 -0.93 -12.74
N LEU A 76 10.03 -1.53 -11.69
CA LEU A 76 10.43 -2.95 -11.74
C LEU A 76 9.25 -3.86 -12.10
N MET A 77 8.09 -3.64 -11.50
CA MET A 77 6.92 -4.47 -11.75
C MET A 77 6.34 -4.28 -13.15
N GLU A 78 6.39 -3.07 -13.70
CA GLU A 78 6.02 -2.78 -15.09
C GLU A 78 6.91 -3.55 -16.07
N ASP A 79 8.21 -3.52 -15.89
CA ASP A 79 9.19 -4.27 -16.70
C ASP A 79 8.93 -5.79 -16.61
N LEU A 80 8.64 -6.29 -15.42
CA LEU A 80 8.26 -7.69 -15.23
C LEU A 80 6.93 -8.05 -15.87
N GLN A 81 5.94 -7.16 -15.87
CA GLN A 81 4.66 -7.37 -16.57
C GLN A 81 4.90 -7.54 -18.06
N ALA A 82 5.70 -6.67 -18.67
CA ALA A 82 6.00 -6.71 -20.08
C ALA A 82 6.69 -8.01 -20.51
N THR A 83 7.58 -8.54 -19.67
CA THR A 83 8.45 -9.67 -20.03
C THR A 83 7.97 -11.03 -19.55
N THR A 84 7.18 -11.09 -18.48
CA THR A 84 6.81 -12.36 -17.83
C THR A 84 5.34 -12.68 -17.83
N GLY A 85 4.50 -11.69 -18.17
CA GLY A 85 3.05 -11.85 -18.18
C GLY A 85 2.43 -11.94 -16.77
N ILE A 86 3.10 -11.42 -15.73
CA ILE A 86 2.48 -11.15 -14.44
C ILE A 86 1.55 -9.93 -14.55
N ARG A 87 0.74 -9.67 -13.52
CA ARG A 87 -0.02 -8.44 -13.35
C ARG A 87 0.26 -7.88 -11.97
N TYR A 88 0.55 -6.59 -11.90
CA TYR A 88 0.80 -5.85 -10.68
C TYR A 88 -0.19 -4.71 -10.56
N GLN A 89 -0.71 -4.50 -9.37
CA GLN A 89 -1.56 -3.36 -9.03
C GLN A 89 -1.17 -2.87 -7.64
N ARG A 90 -1.06 -1.56 -7.49
CA ARG A 90 -0.79 -0.91 -6.21
C ARG A 90 -1.82 0.17 -5.93
N TYR A 91 -2.23 0.24 -4.68
CA TYR A 91 -2.97 1.36 -4.12
C TYR A 91 -2.26 1.81 -2.84
N MET A 92 -1.56 2.92 -2.91
CA MET A 92 -0.72 3.45 -1.84
C MET A 92 0.34 2.43 -1.41
N ASP A 93 0.24 1.91 -0.19
CA ASP A 93 1.09 0.91 0.43
C ASP A 93 0.60 -0.55 0.29
N ASP A 94 -0.64 -0.73 -0.16
CA ASP A 94 -1.22 -2.03 -0.49
C ASP A 94 -0.92 -2.41 -1.95
N TYR A 95 -0.40 -3.60 -2.21
CA TYR A 95 -0.19 -4.07 -3.57
C TYR A 95 -0.42 -5.56 -3.75
N VAL A 96 -0.76 -5.93 -4.98
CA VAL A 96 -1.07 -7.29 -5.38
C VAL A 96 -0.34 -7.66 -6.66
N ILE A 97 0.21 -8.88 -6.70
CA ILE A 97 0.90 -9.46 -7.84
C ILE A 97 0.16 -10.73 -8.25
N PHE A 98 -0.33 -10.79 -9.47
CA PHE A 98 -0.88 -12.01 -10.07
C PHE A 98 0.13 -12.63 -11.02
N ALA A 99 0.21 -13.94 -11.02
CA ALA A 99 1.10 -14.65 -11.92
C ALA A 99 0.44 -15.92 -12.51
N PRO A 100 0.77 -16.26 -13.76
CA PRO A 100 0.26 -17.50 -14.37
C PRO A 100 0.88 -18.74 -13.74
N THR A 101 2.12 -18.65 -13.23
CA THR A 101 2.83 -19.78 -12.61
C THR A 101 3.44 -19.40 -11.26
N ARG A 102 3.61 -20.42 -10.40
CA ARG A 102 4.26 -20.25 -9.08
C ARG A 102 5.71 -19.75 -9.21
N HIS A 103 6.42 -20.18 -10.24
CA HIS A 103 7.81 -19.76 -10.48
C HIS A 103 7.90 -18.26 -10.77
N LYS A 104 7.04 -17.75 -11.66
CA LYS A 104 6.99 -16.33 -12.00
C LYS A 104 6.61 -15.49 -10.79
N LEU A 105 5.64 -15.94 -9.97
CA LEU A 105 5.29 -15.27 -8.72
C LEU A 105 6.48 -15.18 -7.77
N ARG A 106 7.20 -16.30 -7.55
CA ARG A 106 8.38 -16.32 -6.67
C ARG A 106 9.49 -15.39 -7.16
N LYS A 107 9.74 -15.34 -8.49
CA LYS A 107 10.70 -14.42 -9.08
C LYS A 107 10.31 -12.96 -8.81
N ALA A 108 9.05 -12.59 -9.06
CA ALA A 108 8.55 -11.24 -8.80
C ALA A 108 8.69 -10.86 -7.32
N ILE A 109 8.29 -11.75 -6.40
CA ILE A 109 8.42 -11.54 -4.95
C ILE A 109 9.88 -11.33 -4.55
N LYS A 110 10.82 -12.12 -5.06
CA LYS A 110 12.25 -11.98 -4.75
C LYS A 110 12.77 -10.60 -5.16
N LEU A 111 12.44 -10.17 -6.37
CA LEU A 111 12.89 -8.87 -6.90
C LEU A 111 12.22 -7.70 -6.15
N MET A 112 10.93 -7.86 -5.80
CA MET A 112 10.23 -6.91 -4.95
C MET A 112 10.95 -6.70 -3.62
N TYR A 113 11.30 -7.76 -2.90
CA TYR A 113 12.01 -7.64 -1.62
C TYR A 113 13.35 -6.91 -1.77
N ALA A 114 14.11 -7.16 -2.84
CA ALA A 114 15.36 -6.44 -3.09
C ALA A 114 15.13 -4.92 -3.21
N VAL A 115 14.09 -4.49 -3.95
CA VAL A 115 13.75 -3.05 -4.04
C VAL A 115 13.26 -2.48 -2.71
N LEU A 116 12.47 -3.23 -1.94
CA LEU A 116 12.00 -2.76 -0.62
C LEU A 116 13.16 -2.62 0.38
N ASP A 117 14.15 -3.51 0.31
CA ASP A 117 15.38 -3.42 1.13
C ASP A 117 16.18 -2.16 0.76
N ASP A 118 16.35 -1.86 -0.55
CA ASP A 118 16.98 -0.62 -1.02
C ASP A 118 16.22 0.62 -0.55
N LEU A 119 14.91 0.56 -0.52
CA LEU A 119 14.04 1.62 0.00
C LEU A 119 13.93 1.63 1.54
N LYS A 120 14.57 0.70 2.24
CA LYS A 120 14.54 0.57 3.71
C LYS A 120 13.12 0.47 4.30
N VAL A 121 12.22 -0.20 3.59
CA VAL A 121 10.86 -0.48 4.03
C VAL A 121 10.59 -1.98 4.10
N GLU A 122 9.73 -2.38 5.01
CA GLU A 122 9.44 -3.78 5.28
C GLU A 122 7.97 -4.12 4.97
N VAL A 123 7.76 -5.34 4.47
CA VAL A 123 6.41 -5.91 4.36
C VAL A 123 5.86 -6.21 5.75
N HIS A 124 4.59 -5.88 5.96
CA HIS A 124 3.92 -6.18 7.22
C HIS A 124 3.78 -7.70 7.41
N PRO A 125 4.36 -8.31 8.48
CA PRO A 125 4.48 -9.78 8.60
C PRO A 125 3.14 -10.51 8.66
N LYS A 126 2.11 -9.87 9.24
CA LYS A 126 0.76 -10.46 9.42
C LYS A 126 -0.23 -10.10 8.32
N LYS A 127 0.09 -9.11 7.46
CA LYS A 127 -0.82 -8.63 6.41
C LYS A 127 -0.33 -9.04 5.01
N ARG A 128 0.17 -10.24 4.87
CA ARG A 128 0.59 -10.79 3.59
C ARG A 128 -0.20 -12.05 3.26
N PHE A 129 -0.50 -12.21 1.99
CA PHE A 129 -1.11 -13.44 1.48
C PHE A 129 -0.32 -13.90 0.25
N ILE A 130 0.02 -15.17 0.17
CA ILE A 130 0.65 -15.80 -0.99
C ILE A 130 -0.06 -17.13 -1.21
N GLY A 131 -0.72 -17.28 -2.36
CA GLY A 131 -1.51 -18.48 -2.61
C GLY A 131 -1.98 -18.62 -4.05
N THR A 132 -2.98 -19.47 -4.22
CA THR A 132 -3.70 -19.59 -5.49
C THR A 132 -4.90 -18.65 -5.50
N THR A 133 -5.24 -18.10 -6.65
CA THR A 133 -6.41 -17.23 -6.83
C THR A 133 -7.71 -17.93 -6.45
N ARG A 134 -7.79 -19.26 -6.64
CA ARG A 134 -8.97 -20.07 -6.30
C ARG A 134 -9.35 -20.05 -4.81
N ARG A 135 -8.38 -19.78 -3.92
CA ARG A 135 -8.64 -19.73 -2.46
C ARG A 135 -9.33 -18.46 -2.03
N GLY A 136 -9.45 -17.48 -2.91
CA GLY A 136 -9.87 -16.14 -2.55
C GLY A 136 -8.85 -15.44 -1.65
N PHE A 137 -8.93 -14.13 -1.58
CA PHE A 137 -8.13 -13.28 -0.69
C PHE A 137 -8.82 -11.93 -0.51
N ASP A 138 -8.50 -11.24 0.58
CA ASP A 138 -8.97 -9.88 0.79
C ASP A 138 -7.98 -8.86 0.19
N PHE A 139 -8.52 -7.80 -0.44
CA PHE A 139 -7.74 -6.67 -0.93
C PHE A 139 -8.60 -5.40 -0.90
N LEU A 140 -8.05 -4.32 -0.36
CA LEU A 140 -8.75 -3.02 -0.22
C LEU A 140 -10.14 -3.13 0.43
N GLY A 141 -10.28 -4.03 1.40
CA GLY A 141 -11.53 -4.21 2.12
C GLY A 141 -12.57 -5.11 1.42
N TYR A 142 -12.24 -5.69 0.29
CA TYR A 142 -13.09 -6.61 -0.45
C TYR A 142 -12.51 -8.03 -0.48
N TRP A 143 -13.40 -9.03 -0.54
CA TRP A 143 -13.05 -10.41 -0.82
C TRP A 143 -13.08 -10.65 -2.32
N LEU A 144 -11.95 -11.10 -2.86
CA LEU A 144 -11.79 -11.44 -4.27
C LEU A 144 -11.65 -12.95 -4.42
N GLU A 145 -12.55 -13.53 -5.20
CA GLU A 145 -12.55 -14.94 -5.55
C GLU A 145 -13.03 -15.10 -7.02
N PRO A 146 -12.36 -15.94 -7.84
CA PRO A 146 -12.77 -16.14 -9.23
C PRO A 146 -14.23 -16.60 -9.32
N HIS A 147 -14.96 -16.05 -10.28
CA HIS A 147 -16.36 -16.38 -10.56
C HIS A 147 -17.36 -16.05 -9.45
N ARG A 148 -16.96 -15.32 -8.42
CA ARG A 148 -17.87 -14.78 -7.41
C ARG A 148 -18.00 -13.27 -7.54
N PRO A 149 -19.16 -12.70 -7.18
CA PRO A 149 -19.30 -11.25 -7.12
C PRO A 149 -18.36 -10.66 -6.07
N LEU A 150 -17.97 -9.41 -6.28
CA LEU A 150 -17.17 -8.66 -5.31
C LEU A 150 -17.99 -8.45 -4.04
N MET A 151 -17.46 -8.87 -2.91
CA MET A 151 -18.12 -8.75 -1.60
C MET A 151 -17.19 -8.04 -0.61
N PRO A 152 -17.73 -7.28 0.35
CA PRO A 152 -16.92 -6.76 1.45
C PRO A 152 -16.19 -7.89 2.18
N SER A 153 -14.94 -7.66 2.56
CA SER A 153 -14.20 -8.65 3.35
C SER A 153 -14.78 -8.80 4.75
N GLN A 154 -14.60 -9.95 5.38
CA GLN A 154 -15.05 -10.19 6.76
C GLN A 154 -14.48 -9.14 7.74
N VAL A 155 -13.26 -8.71 7.52
CA VAL A 155 -12.61 -7.65 8.32
C VAL A 155 -13.34 -6.32 8.16
N SER A 156 -13.74 -5.96 6.94
CA SER A 156 -14.50 -4.73 6.67
C SER A 156 -15.89 -4.78 7.33
N LEU A 157 -16.58 -5.91 7.24
CA LEU A 157 -17.88 -6.11 7.88
C LEU A 157 -17.78 -6.02 9.41
N THR A 158 -16.80 -6.68 10.01
CA THR A 158 -16.56 -6.60 11.45
C THR A 158 -16.29 -5.16 11.89
N ARG A 159 -15.40 -4.45 11.19
CA ARG A 159 -15.12 -3.03 11.47
C ARG A 159 -16.36 -2.14 11.35
N LEU A 160 -17.19 -2.38 10.34
CA LEU A 160 -18.44 -1.65 10.16
C LEU A 160 -19.39 -1.87 11.37
N ILE A 161 -19.56 -3.12 11.79
CA ILE A 161 -20.41 -3.48 12.93
C ILE A 161 -19.88 -2.83 14.23
N ASP A 162 -18.59 -2.97 14.51
CA ASP A 162 -17.96 -2.43 15.72
C ASP A 162 -18.05 -0.90 15.76
N ARG A 163 -17.83 -0.24 14.63
CA ARG A 163 -17.95 1.21 14.53
C ARG A 163 -19.40 1.67 14.70
N SER A 164 -20.35 0.93 14.13
CA SER A 164 -21.78 1.21 14.30
C SER A 164 -22.22 1.07 15.76
N ARG A 165 -21.75 0.03 16.47
CA ARG A 165 -21.98 -0.14 17.92
C ARG A 165 -21.40 1.02 18.73
N GLN A 166 -20.15 1.40 18.48
CA GLN A 166 -19.53 2.55 19.15
C GLN A 166 -20.27 3.86 18.91
N LEU A 167 -20.84 4.06 17.72
CA LEU A 167 -21.64 5.25 17.42
C LEU A 167 -22.97 5.23 18.20
N LEU A 168 -23.62 4.07 18.33
CA LEU A 168 -24.84 3.90 19.13
C LEU A 168 -24.57 4.16 20.62
N GLU A 169 -23.51 3.58 21.16
CA GLU A 169 -23.12 3.77 22.58
C GLU A 169 -22.81 5.24 22.90
N ARG A 170 -22.34 6.02 21.91
CA ARG A 170 -22.12 7.47 22.04
C ARG A 170 -23.35 8.33 21.77
N THR A 171 -24.55 7.76 21.86
CA THR A 171 -25.83 8.48 21.63
C THR A 171 -25.95 9.15 20.25
N ALA A 172 -25.31 8.58 19.22
CA ALA A 172 -25.46 9.09 17.87
C ALA A 172 -26.88 8.87 17.35
N SER A 173 -27.46 9.88 16.70
CA SER A 173 -28.78 9.75 16.10
C SER A 173 -28.82 8.67 15.00
N ILE A 174 -29.98 8.04 14.80
CA ILE A 174 -30.21 7.06 13.72
C ILE A 174 -29.84 7.65 12.34
N THR A 175 -30.03 8.95 12.15
CA THR A 175 -29.66 9.66 10.93
C THR A 175 -28.14 9.60 10.69
N ARG A 176 -27.33 9.80 11.72
CA ARG A 176 -25.85 9.72 11.63
C ARG A 176 -25.38 8.29 11.34
N LEU A 177 -26.02 7.29 11.90
CA LEU A 177 -25.78 5.88 11.59
C LEU A 177 -26.10 5.55 10.13
N ARG A 178 -27.23 6.00 9.61
CA ARG A 178 -27.60 5.82 8.19
C ARG A 178 -26.60 6.46 7.23
N GLN A 179 -26.02 7.62 7.58
CA GLN A 179 -24.97 8.27 6.79
C GLN A 179 -23.65 7.48 6.79
N TYR A 180 -23.36 6.78 7.88
CA TYR A 180 -22.14 5.99 8.01
C TYR A 180 -22.19 4.65 7.25
N VAL A 181 -23.37 4.07 7.09
CA VAL A 181 -23.57 2.76 6.42
C VAL A 181 -23.80 2.90 4.90
N ARG A 182 -24.01 4.12 4.40
CA ARG A 182 -24.08 4.43 2.96
C ARG A 182 -22.68 4.57 2.35
#